data_2c6a397612bf6dd137844ac9bbef0e32
#
_entry.id   2c6a397612bf6dd137844ac9bbef0e32
#
_cell.length_a   1.000
_cell.length_b   1.000
_cell.length_c   1.000
_cell.angle_alpha   90.00
_cell.angle_beta   90.00
_cell.angle_gamma   90.00
#
_symmetry.space_group_name_H-M   'P 1'
#
loop_
_entity.id
_entity.type
_entity.pdbx_description
1 polymer ?
#
loop_
_entity_poly.entity_id
_entity_poly.type
_entity_poly.pdbx_seq_one_letter_code
_entity_poly.pdbx_strand_id
1 'polypeptide(L)'
;MENEPILLLTHNGWGLEFVKSVQMIVGEVTNVHEVALQAEDSLGDYLERVTETIDQLTWHNQLLILTDVKGGTPSNVALRLSKDYDLLIVSGLCTSLLLESVMKQSGPGFRLQDAEMIQQAAVDSCQILEIPK
;
A
#
# COMPACT_ATOMS: atom_id res chain seq x y z
N MET A 1 -13.37 -6.40 15.33
CA MET A 1 -12.52 -7.09 14.34
C MET A 1 -11.20 -6.34 14.22
N GLU A 2 -10.14 -7.08 14.08
CA GLU A 2 -8.84 -6.47 13.81
C GLU A 2 -8.80 -5.88 12.42
N ASN A 3 -8.00 -4.82 12.23
CA ASN A 3 -7.79 -4.24 10.92
C ASN A 3 -7.00 -5.19 10.03
N GLU A 4 -7.40 -5.28 8.77
CA GLU A 4 -6.66 -6.05 7.77
C GLU A 4 -5.31 -5.39 7.49
N PRO A 5 -4.24 -6.17 7.24
CA PRO A 5 -2.94 -5.58 6.96
C PRO A 5 -2.90 -4.87 5.61
N ILE A 6 -2.13 -3.80 5.58
CA ILE A 6 -1.76 -3.11 4.35
C ILE A 6 -0.24 -3.12 4.28
N LEU A 7 0.32 -3.51 3.14
CA LEU A 7 1.76 -3.55 2.94
C LEU A 7 2.19 -2.47 1.96
N LEU A 8 3.10 -1.61 2.40
CA LEU A 8 3.67 -0.55 1.57
C LEU A 8 5.01 -1.02 1.03
N LEU A 9 5.21 -0.91 -0.27
CA LEU A 9 6.48 -1.21 -0.92
C LEU A 9 7.00 0.05 -1.58
N THR A 10 8.09 0.59 -1.05
CA THR A 10 8.58 1.91 -1.41
C THR A 10 10.06 1.90 -1.75
N HIS A 11 10.50 2.95 -2.43
CA HIS A 11 11.91 3.26 -2.56
C HIS A 11 12.35 4.08 -1.34
N ASN A 12 13.43 3.66 -0.70
CA ASN A 12 14.11 4.39 0.37
C ASN A 12 13.34 4.52 1.71
N GLY A 13 12.11 4.05 1.83
CA GLY A 13 11.46 3.94 3.14
C GLY A 13 10.71 5.15 3.67
N TRP A 14 9.99 5.84 2.82
CA TRP A 14 9.17 6.98 3.25
C TRP A 14 7.75 6.60 3.67
N GLY A 15 7.37 5.33 3.53
CA GLY A 15 5.98 4.89 3.72
C GLY A 15 5.46 5.02 5.14
N LEU A 16 6.21 4.56 6.15
CA LEU A 16 5.75 4.67 7.54
C LEU A 16 5.74 6.11 8.04
N GLU A 17 6.64 6.95 7.55
CA GLU A 17 6.56 8.39 7.84
C GLU A 17 5.31 8.99 7.23
N PHE A 18 4.93 8.51 6.06
CA PHE A 18 3.70 8.93 5.38
C PHE A 18 2.45 8.54 6.18
N VAL A 19 2.49 7.35 6.81
CA VAL A 19 1.40 6.90 7.70
C VAL A 19 1.19 7.92 8.83
N LYS A 20 2.27 8.46 9.38
CA LYS A 20 2.17 9.49 10.43
C LYS A 20 1.40 10.73 9.96
N SER A 21 1.58 11.11 8.70
CA SER A 21 0.84 12.23 8.11
C SER A 21 -0.65 11.90 8.00
N VAL A 22 -0.97 10.70 7.58
CA VAL A 22 -2.37 10.25 7.47
C VAL A 22 -3.03 10.20 8.85
N GLN A 23 -2.29 9.83 9.89
CA GLN A 23 -2.80 9.82 11.27
C GLN A 23 -3.22 11.20 11.76
N MET A 24 -2.65 12.26 11.22
CA MET A 24 -3.09 13.62 11.54
C MET A 24 -4.50 13.92 11.01
N ILE A 25 -4.98 13.14 10.06
CA ILE A 25 -6.29 13.30 9.44
C ILE A 25 -7.33 12.37 10.06
N VAL A 26 -6.98 11.09 10.22
CA VAL A 26 -7.95 10.05 10.61
C VAL A 26 -7.74 9.50 12.01
N GLY A 27 -6.71 9.91 12.73
CA GLY A 27 -6.38 9.36 14.04
C GLY A 27 -5.50 8.13 13.92
N GLU A 28 -5.50 7.28 14.94
CA GLU A 28 -4.63 6.12 15.00
C GLU A 28 -4.82 5.17 13.81
N VAL A 29 -3.70 4.79 13.21
CA VAL A 29 -3.65 3.82 12.11
C VAL A 29 -2.83 2.61 12.58
N THR A 30 -3.37 1.42 12.39
CA THR A 30 -2.73 0.17 12.81
C THR A 30 -2.60 -0.81 11.65
N ASN A 31 -1.71 -1.77 11.82
CA ASN A 31 -1.51 -2.88 10.89
C ASN A 31 -1.12 -2.45 9.46
N VAL A 32 -0.30 -1.41 9.38
CA VAL A 32 0.33 -0.98 8.14
C VAL A 32 1.83 -1.28 8.25
N HIS A 33 2.35 -1.98 7.26
CA HIS A 33 3.74 -2.46 7.24
C HIS A 33 4.44 -1.90 6.01
N GLU A 34 5.77 -1.88 6.06
CA GLU A 34 6.55 -1.39 4.93
C GLU A 34 7.78 -2.26 4.70
N VAL A 35 8.08 -2.54 3.45
CA VAL A 35 9.38 -3.07 3.03
C VAL A 35 9.96 -2.08 2.03
N ALA A 36 11.03 -1.42 2.43
CA ALA A 36 11.68 -0.39 1.63
C ALA A 36 12.81 -0.98 0.80
N LEU A 37 12.87 -0.60 -0.47
CA LEU A 37 14.00 -0.92 -1.33
C LEU A 37 15.12 0.08 -1.03
N GLN A 38 16.29 -0.42 -0.62
CA GLN A 38 17.46 0.42 -0.38
C GLN A 38 18.36 0.42 -1.62
N ALA A 39 19.18 1.46 -1.74
CA ALA A 39 20.07 1.61 -2.91
C ALA A 39 21.03 0.43 -3.09
N GLU A 40 21.46 -0.19 -2.00
CA GLU A 40 22.38 -1.32 -2.01
C GLU A 40 21.72 -2.69 -2.19
N ASP A 41 20.39 -2.76 -2.18
CA ASP A 41 19.68 -4.04 -2.32
C ASP A 41 19.82 -4.63 -3.72
N SER A 42 20.11 -5.93 -3.78
CA SER A 42 19.88 -6.68 -5.02
C SER A 42 18.38 -6.99 -5.14
N LEU A 43 17.96 -7.34 -6.36
CA LEU A 43 16.58 -7.77 -6.58
C LEU A 43 16.24 -8.97 -5.70
N GLY A 44 17.16 -9.93 -5.58
CA GLY A 44 16.97 -11.13 -4.75
C GLY A 44 16.82 -10.80 -3.28
N ASP A 45 17.63 -9.88 -2.75
CA ASP A 45 17.54 -9.46 -1.34
C ASP A 45 16.18 -8.83 -1.05
N TYR A 46 15.74 -7.95 -1.92
CA TYR A 46 14.47 -7.27 -1.74
C TYR A 46 13.29 -8.24 -1.85
N LEU A 47 13.31 -9.12 -2.86
CA LEU A 47 12.29 -10.15 -3.03
C LEU A 47 12.18 -11.03 -1.78
N GLU A 48 13.31 -11.44 -1.21
CA GLU A 48 13.32 -12.26 0.00
C GLU A 48 12.68 -11.53 1.19
N ARG A 49 13.03 -10.26 1.41
CA ARG A 49 12.47 -9.49 2.52
C ARG A 49 10.96 -9.26 2.36
N VAL A 50 10.49 -9.00 1.15
CA VAL A 50 9.07 -8.85 0.89
C VAL A 50 8.34 -10.16 1.15
N THR A 51 8.89 -11.28 0.66
CA THR A 51 8.31 -12.61 0.86
C THR A 51 8.21 -12.95 2.35
N GLU A 52 9.27 -12.71 3.11
CA GLU A 52 9.27 -12.97 4.55
C GLU A 52 8.20 -12.15 5.27
N THR A 53 8.04 -10.89 4.87
CA THR A 53 7.02 -10.03 5.46
C THR A 53 5.62 -10.54 5.14
N ILE A 54 5.35 -10.90 3.90
CA ILE A 54 4.05 -11.46 3.51
C ILE A 54 3.74 -12.73 4.29
N ASP A 55 4.72 -13.60 4.46
CA ASP A 55 4.53 -14.86 5.18
C ASP A 55 4.20 -14.67 6.66
N GLN A 56 4.54 -13.53 7.23
CA GLN A 56 4.23 -13.20 8.61
C GLN A 56 2.88 -12.53 8.80
N LEU A 57 2.24 -12.11 7.71
CA LEU A 57 0.96 -11.42 7.78
C LEU A 57 -0.19 -12.42 7.64
N THR A 58 -1.30 -12.09 8.29
CA THR A 58 -2.55 -12.86 8.19
C THR A 58 -3.63 -11.94 7.65
N TRP A 59 -4.29 -12.37 6.58
CA TRP A 59 -5.34 -11.55 5.98
C TRP A 59 -6.49 -12.43 5.46
N HIS A 60 -7.61 -11.77 5.17
CA HIS A 60 -8.78 -12.40 4.56
C HIS A 60 -8.91 -11.89 3.13
N ASN A 61 -9.45 -12.72 2.24
CA ASN A 61 -9.60 -12.42 0.83
C ASN A 61 -8.26 -12.14 0.14
N GLN A 62 -7.90 -10.89 -0.06
CA GLN A 62 -6.64 -10.52 -0.71
C GLN A 62 -5.85 -9.55 0.16
N LEU A 63 -4.53 -9.62 0.11
CA LEU A 63 -3.64 -8.68 0.80
C LEU A 63 -3.47 -7.43 -0.06
N LEU A 64 -3.78 -6.27 0.52
CA LEU A 64 -3.59 -5.01 -0.19
C LEU A 64 -2.13 -4.57 -0.09
N ILE A 65 -1.50 -4.40 -1.24
CA ILE A 65 -0.15 -3.86 -1.38
C ILE A 65 -0.22 -2.54 -2.12
N LEU A 66 0.34 -1.49 -1.52
CA LEU A 66 0.45 -0.18 -2.15
C LEU A 66 1.92 0.07 -2.49
N THR A 67 2.20 0.35 -3.75
CA THR A 67 3.56 0.65 -4.20
C THR A 67 3.66 2.12 -4.57
N ASP A 68 4.88 2.65 -4.55
CA ASP A 68 5.09 4.07 -4.81
C ASP A 68 5.00 4.44 -6.28
N VAL A 69 5.56 3.62 -7.17
CA VAL A 69 5.55 3.94 -8.60
C VAL A 69 5.42 2.69 -9.47
N LYS A 70 4.60 2.78 -10.50
CA LYS A 70 4.45 1.72 -11.48
C LYS A 70 5.77 1.53 -12.25
N GLY A 71 6.17 0.28 -12.44
CA GLY A 71 7.36 -0.07 -13.22
C GLY A 71 8.66 -0.08 -12.43
N GLY A 72 8.65 0.35 -11.17
CA GLY A 72 9.81 0.24 -10.30
C GLY A 72 9.95 -1.15 -9.69
N THR A 73 11.10 -1.43 -9.08
CA THR A 73 11.36 -2.73 -8.46
C THR A 73 10.30 -3.14 -7.44
N PRO A 74 9.85 -2.27 -6.52
CA PRO A 74 8.79 -2.65 -5.58
C PRO A 74 7.53 -3.16 -6.28
N SER A 75 7.06 -2.47 -7.31
CA SER A 75 5.87 -2.88 -8.06
C SER A 75 6.10 -4.20 -8.81
N ASN A 76 7.27 -4.36 -9.40
CA ASN A 76 7.59 -5.58 -10.16
C ASN A 76 7.72 -6.79 -9.25
N VAL A 77 8.26 -6.63 -8.05
CA VAL A 77 8.34 -7.70 -7.05
C VAL A 77 6.94 -8.11 -6.60
N ALA A 78 6.07 -7.14 -6.34
CA ALA A 78 4.68 -7.43 -5.98
C ALA A 78 3.97 -8.23 -7.08
N LEU A 79 4.12 -7.81 -8.33
CA LEU A 79 3.53 -8.53 -9.47
C LEU A 79 4.04 -9.96 -9.56
N ARG A 80 5.32 -10.17 -9.35
CA ARG A 80 5.92 -11.52 -9.37
C ARG A 80 5.31 -12.39 -8.26
N LEU A 81 5.16 -11.84 -7.05
CA LEU A 81 4.62 -12.57 -5.91
C LEU A 81 3.12 -12.85 -6.04
N SER A 82 2.41 -12.09 -6.87
CA SER A 82 0.99 -12.34 -7.12
C SER A 82 0.69 -13.69 -7.75
N LYS A 83 1.71 -14.39 -8.26
CA LYS A 83 1.56 -15.76 -8.78
C LYS A 83 1.38 -16.77 -7.64
N ASP A 84 1.91 -16.46 -6.46
CA ASP A 84 1.93 -17.38 -5.33
C ASP A 84 1.02 -16.95 -4.17
N TYR A 85 0.59 -15.70 -4.15
CA TYR A 85 -0.24 -15.12 -3.08
C TYR A 85 -1.41 -14.35 -3.66
N ASP A 86 -2.51 -14.31 -2.93
CA ASP A 86 -3.69 -13.53 -3.29
C ASP A 86 -3.46 -12.06 -2.93
N LEU A 87 -2.98 -11.29 -3.89
CA LEU A 87 -2.60 -9.89 -3.71
C LEU A 87 -3.48 -8.95 -4.52
N LEU A 88 -3.75 -7.78 -3.95
CA LEU A 88 -4.25 -6.62 -4.69
C LEU A 88 -3.13 -5.59 -4.69
N ILE A 89 -2.70 -5.15 -5.86
CA ILE A 89 -1.56 -4.25 -5.99
C ILE A 89 -2.04 -2.95 -6.62
N VAL A 90 -1.85 -1.84 -5.90
CA VAL A 90 -2.17 -0.50 -6.41
C VAL A 90 -0.91 0.35 -6.32
N SER A 91 -0.50 0.92 -7.44
CA SER A 91 0.67 1.80 -7.50
C SER A 91 0.27 3.27 -7.43
N GLY A 92 1.24 4.13 -7.14
CA GLY A 92 0.98 5.56 -7.06
C GLY A 92 0.64 6.02 -5.65
N LEU A 93 1.32 5.48 -4.64
CA LEU A 93 1.08 5.82 -3.24
C LEU A 93 1.01 7.34 -3.03
N CYS A 94 -0.11 7.78 -2.48
CA CYS A 94 -0.39 9.19 -2.16
C CYS A 94 -1.34 9.26 -0.98
N THR A 95 -1.58 10.45 -0.46
CA THR A 95 -2.42 10.65 0.73
C THR A 95 -3.81 10.02 0.56
N SER A 96 -4.49 10.31 -0.54
CA SER A 96 -5.85 9.80 -0.75
C SER A 96 -5.87 8.29 -0.91
N LEU A 97 -4.86 7.71 -1.57
CA LEU A 97 -4.77 6.27 -1.73
C LEU A 97 -4.64 5.57 -0.38
N LEU A 98 -3.73 6.04 0.46
CA LEU A 98 -3.52 5.44 1.78
C LEU A 98 -4.71 5.68 2.70
N LEU A 99 -5.26 6.90 2.70
CA LEU A 99 -6.39 7.26 3.55
C LEU A 99 -7.61 6.38 3.24
N GLU A 100 -7.95 6.22 1.98
CA GLU A 100 -9.08 5.38 1.55
C GLU A 100 -8.84 3.91 1.93
N SER A 101 -7.59 3.45 1.78
CA SER A 101 -7.20 2.07 2.15
C SER A 101 -7.40 1.84 3.64
N VAL A 102 -6.95 2.77 4.46
CA VAL A 102 -7.07 2.69 5.93
C VAL A 102 -8.53 2.66 6.35
N MET A 103 -9.38 3.44 5.70
CA MET A 103 -10.80 3.48 6.02
C MET A 103 -11.52 2.15 5.72
N LYS A 104 -10.94 1.29 4.90
CA LYS A 104 -11.51 0.00 4.53
C LYS A 104 -10.88 -1.20 5.28
N GLN A 105 -9.94 -0.94 6.19
CA GLN A 105 -9.24 -2.03 6.91
C GLN A 105 -10.14 -2.85 7.82
N SER A 106 -11.20 -2.27 8.35
CA SER A 106 -12.07 -2.94 9.32
C SER A 106 -13.10 -3.86 8.68
N GLY A 107 -13.08 -4.00 7.38
CA GLY A 107 -14.02 -4.85 6.66
C GLY A 107 -13.60 -6.33 6.68
N PRO A 108 -14.28 -7.17 5.89
CA PRO A 108 -14.03 -8.62 5.86
C PRO A 108 -12.82 -9.02 5.02
N GLY A 109 -11.92 -8.10 4.74
CA GLY A 109 -10.77 -8.29 3.86
C GLY A 109 -10.95 -7.54 2.56
N PHE A 110 -9.83 -7.25 1.91
CA PHE A 110 -9.86 -6.48 0.66
C PHE A 110 -10.23 -7.36 -0.52
N ARG A 111 -10.98 -6.79 -1.46
CA ARG A 111 -11.36 -7.42 -2.72
C ARG A 111 -11.11 -6.44 -3.86
N LEU A 112 -11.17 -6.94 -5.10
CA LEU A 112 -10.90 -6.12 -6.28
C LEU A 112 -11.73 -4.84 -6.30
N GLN A 113 -13.00 -4.89 -5.94
CA GLN A 113 -13.86 -3.71 -5.91
C GLN A 113 -13.34 -2.65 -4.92
N ASP A 114 -12.73 -3.07 -3.82
CA ASP A 114 -12.11 -2.13 -2.87
C ASP A 114 -10.91 -1.44 -3.51
N ALA A 115 -10.07 -2.19 -4.22
CA ALA A 115 -8.92 -1.63 -4.92
C ALA A 115 -9.36 -0.62 -5.99
N GLU A 116 -10.43 -0.91 -6.70
CA GLU A 116 -10.98 0.01 -7.69
C GLU A 116 -11.46 1.31 -7.06
N MET A 117 -12.15 1.24 -5.91
CA MET A 117 -12.61 2.41 -5.17
C MET A 117 -11.45 3.22 -4.60
N ILE A 118 -10.43 2.53 -4.08
CA ILE A 118 -9.22 3.15 -3.54
C ILE A 118 -8.49 3.92 -4.66
N GLN A 119 -8.31 3.28 -5.81
CA GLN A 119 -7.69 3.92 -6.97
C GLN A 119 -8.49 5.14 -7.42
N GLN A 120 -9.79 5.02 -7.53
CA GLN A 120 -10.63 6.11 -8.00
C GLN A 120 -10.57 7.32 -7.07
N ALA A 121 -10.55 7.08 -5.76
CA ALA A 121 -10.40 8.15 -4.77
C ALA A 121 -9.08 8.92 -4.97
N ALA A 122 -8.00 8.20 -5.26
CA ALA A 122 -6.69 8.82 -5.51
C ALA A 122 -6.70 9.65 -6.80
N VAL A 123 -7.28 9.11 -7.86
CA VAL A 123 -7.40 9.81 -9.14
C VAL A 123 -8.22 11.09 -8.97
N ASP A 124 -9.35 11.01 -8.29
CA ASP A 124 -10.24 12.16 -8.07
C ASP A 124 -9.62 13.23 -7.18
N SER A 125 -8.67 12.87 -6.32
CA SER A 125 -8.05 13.81 -5.39
C SER A 125 -6.99 14.70 -6.04
N CYS A 126 -6.47 14.31 -7.18
CA CYS A 126 -5.43 15.07 -7.88
C CYS A 126 -6.12 16.14 -8.73
N GLN A 127 -6.22 17.34 -8.19
CA GLN A 127 -6.99 18.44 -8.82
C GLN A 127 -6.24 19.75 -8.74
N ILE A 128 -6.50 20.60 -9.72
CA ILE A 128 -6.10 22.00 -9.66
C ILE A 128 -7.14 22.70 -8.79
N LEU A 129 -6.70 23.30 -7.69
CA LEU A 129 -7.63 24.00 -6.79
C LEU A 129 -8.01 25.36 -7.38
N GLU A 130 -9.29 25.68 -7.30
CA GLU A 130 -9.78 26.97 -7.74
C GLU A 130 -9.31 28.07 -6.79
N ILE A 131 -8.82 29.16 -7.36
CA ILE A 131 -8.37 30.31 -6.58
C ILE A 131 -9.59 31.18 -6.29
N PRO A 132 -9.92 31.43 -5.01
CA PRO A 132 -11.04 32.30 -4.66
C PRO A 132 -10.83 33.72 -5.21
N LYS A 133 -11.88 34.32 -5.71
CA LYS A 133 -11.86 35.69 -6.23
C LYS A 133 -12.34 36.67 -5.17
#